data_cdae8fa50efc15e8d4bc6ab40b63dff0
#
_entry.id   cdae8fa50efc15e8d4bc6ab40b63dff0
#
_cell.length_a   1.000
_cell.length_b   1.000
_cell.length_c   1.000
_cell.angle_alpha   90.00
_cell.angle_beta   90.00
_cell.angle_gamma   90.00
#
_symmetry.space_group_name_H-M   'P 1'
#
loop_
_entity.id
_entity.type
_entity.pdbx_description
1 polymer ?
#
loop_
_entity_poly.entity_id
_entity_poly.type
_entity_poly.pdbx_seq_one_letter_code
_entity_poly.pdbx_strand_id
1 'polypeptide(L)'
;WSSLVGSEMCIRDRFMAIGAYFSDEPIPIVLIWTLAAFLMYTYDAGIQTKKMGLVGNIAISLMVGAVIVFGAASVSKAGTELVLYASVVAFFANLAREIIKDCEDMETDEGRKTLPMRIGLMNARATAYVFILASMVTLGLAHYTGPLEYHQMIFHAPAIFILFSLNGPLFLGDDHKAQQNVRLGMLLGLLAFAVQVSVL
;
A
#
# COMPACT_ATOMS: atom_id res chain seq x y z
N TRP A 1 4.50 7.24 -27.84
CA TRP A 1 4.46 6.98 -26.38
C TRP A 1 4.21 8.25 -25.57
N SER A 2 4.85 9.39 -25.91
CA SER A 2 4.63 10.66 -25.19
C SER A 2 3.20 11.21 -25.30
N SER A 3 2.52 11.00 -26.42
CA SER A 3 1.13 11.47 -26.63
C SER A 3 0.10 10.61 -25.86
N LEU A 4 0.33 9.30 -25.74
CA LEU A 4 -0.51 8.38 -24.94
C LEU A 4 -0.42 8.69 -23.45
N VAL A 5 0.79 8.85 -22.93
CA VAL A 5 1.02 9.24 -21.52
C VAL A 5 0.39 10.60 -21.20
N GLY A 6 0.48 11.55 -22.14
CA GLY A 6 -0.17 12.87 -21.97
C GLY A 6 -1.70 12.78 -21.95
N SER A 7 -2.30 11.91 -22.76
CA SER A 7 -3.77 11.74 -22.79
C SER A 7 -4.30 11.05 -21.53
N GLU A 8 -3.60 10.05 -21.01
CA GLU A 8 -3.98 9.36 -19.76
C GLU A 8 -3.89 10.29 -18.56
N MET A 9 -2.86 11.14 -18.50
CA MET A 9 -2.75 12.16 -17.46
C MET A 9 -3.89 13.17 -17.52
N CYS A 10 -4.27 13.65 -18.72
CA CYS A 10 -5.41 14.57 -18.89
C CYS A 10 -6.74 13.94 -18.48
N ILE A 11 -6.96 12.65 -18.78
CA ILE A 11 -8.18 11.94 -18.38
C ILE A 11 -8.26 11.84 -16.86
N ARG A 12 -7.19 11.42 -16.22
CA ARG A 12 -7.09 11.34 -14.76
C ARG A 12 -7.36 12.67 -14.09
N ASP A 13 -6.77 13.76 -14.60
CA ASP A 13 -6.90 15.10 -14.03
C ASP A 13 -8.34 15.64 -14.18
N ARG A 14 -9.02 15.30 -15.27
CA ARG A 14 -10.45 15.62 -15.48
C ARG A 14 -11.34 14.86 -14.50
N PHE A 15 -11.10 13.57 -14.29
CA PHE A 15 -11.86 12.78 -13.30
C PHE A 15 -11.66 13.31 -11.88
N MET A 16 -10.44 13.73 -11.53
CA MET A 16 -10.16 14.37 -10.25
C MET A 16 -10.92 15.69 -10.11
N ALA A 17 -10.90 16.56 -11.13
CA ALA A 17 -11.62 17.83 -11.09
C ALA A 17 -13.13 17.64 -10.96
N ILE A 18 -13.69 16.65 -11.66
CA ILE A 18 -15.12 16.27 -11.53
C ILE A 18 -15.39 15.77 -10.11
N GLY A 19 -14.57 14.85 -9.59
CA GLY A 19 -14.72 14.33 -8.22
C GLY A 19 -14.65 15.44 -7.16
N ALA A 20 -13.71 16.37 -7.29
CA ALA A 20 -13.60 17.52 -6.38
C ALA A 20 -14.79 18.48 -6.49
N TYR A 21 -15.34 18.66 -7.69
CA TYR A 21 -16.50 19.53 -7.91
C TYR A 21 -17.79 18.99 -7.28
N PHE A 22 -17.97 17.66 -7.31
CA PHE A 22 -19.16 17.01 -6.74
C PHE A 22 -19.01 16.58 -5.26
N SER A 23 -17.83 16.79 -4.67
CA SER A 23 -17.57 16.44 -3.27
C SER A 23 -17.92 17.62 -2.35
N ASP A 24 -18.49 17.30 -1.20
CA ASP A 24 -18.72 18.27 -0.13
C ASP A 24 -17.41 18.72 0.54
N GLU A 25 -16.33 17.92 0.39
CA GLU A 25 -15.00 18.20 0.94
C GLU A 25 -13.92 18.19 -0.17
N PRO A 26 -13.83 19.22 -1.03
CA PRO A 26 -12.88 19.23 -2.14
C PRO A 26 -11.42 19.36 -1.70
N ILE A 27 -11.15 19.96 -0.54
CA ILE A 27 -9.78 20.24 -0.07
C ILE A 27 -8.97 18.94 0.15
N PRO A 28 -9.48 17.91 0.87
CA PRO A 28 -8.77 16.63 1.02
C PRO A 28 -8.45 15.96 -0.33
N ILE A 29 -9.40 16.00 -1.28
CA ILE A 29 -9.21 15.41 -2.61
C ILE A 29 -8.05 16.07 -3.33
N VAL A 30 -8.03 17.41 -3.39
CA VAL A 30 -6.97 18.19 -4.06
C VAL A 30 -5.62 17.98 -3.37
N LEU A 31 -5.58 17.97 -2.05
CA LEU A 31 -4.33 17.74 -1.29
C LEU A 31 -3.75 16.35 -1.55
N ILE A 32 -4.57 15.30 -1.49
CA ILE A 32 -4.11 13.93 -1.72
C ILE A 32 -3.66 13.76 -3.16
N TRP A 33 -4.41 14.32 -4.12
CA TRP A 33 -4.03 14.28 -5.52
C TRP A 33 -2.70 15.01 -5.77
N THR A 34 -2.52 16.21 -5.20
CA THR A 34 -1.28 16.97 -5.32
C THR A 34 -0.10 16.20 -4.73
N LEU A 35 -0.29 15.59 -3.56
CA LEU A 35 0.73 14.75 -2.93
C LEU A 35 1.08 13.55 -3.82
N ALA A 36 0.07 12.85 -4.36
CA ALA A 36 0.29 11.71 -5.24
C ALA A 36 1.01 12.13 -6.54
N ALA A 37 0.63 13.25 -7.14
CA ALA A 37 1.29 13.79 -8.33
C ALA A 37 2.75 14.16 -8.05
N PHE A 38 3.02 14.78 -6.90
CA PHE A 38 4.38 15.11 -6.46
C PHE A 38 5.22 13.85 -6.22
N LEU A 39 4.68 12.85 -5.53
CA LEU A 39 5.35 11.58 -5.30
C LEU A 39 5.64 10.84 -6.62
N MET A 40 4.69 10.81 -7.55
CA MET A 40 4.91 10.22 -8.89
C MET A 40 6.00 10.96 -9.67
N TYR A 41 5.97 12.29 -9.66
CA TYR A 41 6.98 13.09 -10.34
C TYR A 41 8.37 12.83 -9.77
N THR A 42 8.52 12.86 -8.45
CA THR A 42 9.82 12.59 -7.78
C THR A 42 10.26 11.13 -7.95
N TYR A 43 9.30 10.20 -8.09
CA TYR A 43 9.59 8.79 -8.29
C TYR A 43 10.21 8.54 -9.67
N ASP A 44 9.65 9.11 -10.73
CA ASP A 44 10.02 8.76 -12.12
C ASP A 44 10.94 9.78 -12.79
N ALA A 45 10.73 11.08 -12.59
CA ALA A 45 11.43 12.14 -13.30
C ALA A 45 12.46 12.88 -12.43
N GLY A 46 12.08 13.60 -11.40
CA GLY A 46 12.93 14.52 -10.66
C GLY A 46 14.13 13.85 -9.97
N ILE A 47 13.99 13.54 -8.69
CA ILE A 47 15.02 12.91 -7.85
C ILE A 47 15.23 11.43 -8.22
N GLN A 48 14.31 10.86 -8.99
CA GLN A 48 14.29 9.43 -9.39
C GLN A 48 14.36 8.52 -8.17
N THR A 49 13.44 8.71 -7.20
CA THR A 49 13.43 7.95 -5.95
C THR A 49 13.34 6.44 -6.18
N LYS A 50 12.86 6.01 -7.36
CA LYS A 50 12.90 4.59 -7.79
C LYS A 50 14.30 3.97 -7.77
N LYS A 51 15.36 4.78 -7.87
CA LYS A 51 16.75 4.34 -7.80
C LYS A 51 17.29 4.29 -6.36
N MET A 52 16.56 4.85 -5.41
CA MET A 52 17.00 5.00 -4.02
C MET A 52 16.56 3.83 -3.13
N GLY A 53 16.08 2.73 -3.71
CA GLY A 53 15.70 1.51 -2.98
C GLY A 53 14.57 1.77 -1.99
N LEU A 54 14.85 1.65 -0.69
CA LEU A 54 13.82 1.77 0.36
C LEU A 54 13.01 3.08 0.28
N VAL A 55 13.61 4.20 -0.12
CA VAL A 55 12.90 5.47 -0.28
C VAL A 55 11.84 5.37 -1.38
N GLY A 56 12.16 4.72 -2.50
CA GLY A 56 11.21 4.43 -3.56
C GLY A 56 10.06 3.54 -3.09
N ASN A 57 10.37 2.50 -2.32
CA ASN A 57 9.37 1.58 -1.76
C ASN A 57 8.42 2.28 -0.79
N ILE A 58 8.95 3.19 0.05
CA ILE A 58 8.13 4.03 0.94
C ILE A 58 7.22 4.95 0.11
N ALA A 59 7.75 5.61 -0.92
CA ALA A 59 6.95 6.51 -1.76
C ALA A 59 5.79 5.78 -2.45
N ILE A 60 6.03 4.61 -3.04
CA ILE A 60 4.96 3.77 -3.65
C ILE A 60 3.95 3.35 -2.58
N SER A 61 4.41 2.92 -1.43
CA SER A 61 3.52 2.44 -0.36
C SER A 61 2.66 3.55 0.24
N LEU A 62 3.21 4.77 0.34
CA LEU A 62 2.42 5.96 0.69
C LEU A 62 1.33 6.24 -0.34
N MET A 63 1.63 6.10 -1.64
CA MET A 63 0.61 6.25 -2.68
C MET A 63 -0.50 5.21 -2.55
N VAL A 64 -0.17 3.96 -2.22
CA VAL A 64 -1.19 2.91 -1.99
C VAL A 64 -2.09 3.25 -0.80
N GLY A 65 -1.53 3.69 0.33
CA GLY A 65 -2.32 4.19 1.46
C GLY A 65 -3.17 5.41 1.10
N ALA A 66 -2.61 6.37 0.36
CA ALA A 66 -3.29 7.57 -0.08
C ALA A 66 -4.49 7.30 -0.99
N VAL A 67 -4.47 6.23 -1.81
CA VAL A 67 -5.61 5.82 -2.64
C VAL A 67 -6.84 5.50 -1.79
N ILE A 68 -6.67 4.87 -0.63
CA ILE A 68 -7.78 4.56 0.29
C ILE A 68 -8.37 5.86 0.85
N VAL A 69 -7.51 6.78 1.31
CA VAL A 69 -7.94 8.09 1.82
C VAL A 69 -8.62 8.91 0.73
N PHE A 70 -8.09 8.88 -0.50
CA PHE A 70 -8.68 9.55 -1.66
C PHE A 70 -10.09 9.03 -1.98
N GLY A 71 -10.27 7.70 -2.01
CA GLY A 71 -11.57 7.09 -2.22
C GLY A 71 -12.58 7.48 -1.13
N ALA A 72 -12.14 7.53 0.13
CA ALA A 72 -12.97 7.97 1.24
C ALA A 72 -13.28 9.48 1.20
N ALA A 73 -12.34 10.32 0.73
CA ALA A 73 -12.56 11.76 0.56
C ALA A 73 -13.65 12.04 -0.47
N SER A 74 -13.77 11.22 -1.51
CA SER A 74 -14.82 11.38 -2.54
C SER A 74 -16.26 11.19 -2.00
N VAL A 75 -16.40 10.58 -0.81
CA VAL A 75 -17.68 10.39 -0.11
C VAL A 75 -17.69 11.08 1.27
N SER A 76 -16.85 12.10 1.44
CA SER A 76 -16.73 12.92 2.67
C SER A 76 -16.44 12.11 3.94
N LYS A 77 -15.61 11.06 3.81
CA LYS A 77 -15.23 10.14 4.90
C LYS A 77 -13.72 10.07 5.14
N ALA A 78 -12.93 10.98 4.56
CA ALA A 78 -11.45 10.95 4.60
C ALA A 78 -10.87 10.94 6.03
N GLY A 79 -11.50 11.65 6.95
CA GLY A 79 -11.02 11.79 8.33
C GLY A 79 -11.51 10.69 9.28
N THR A 80 -12.22 9.67 8.81
CA THR A 80 -12.69 8.61 9.70
C THR A 80 -11.53 7.72 10.16
N GLU A 81 -11.57 7.30 11.43
CA GLU A 81 -10.55 6.43 12.01
C GLU A 81 -10.39 5.13 11.20
N LEU A 82 -11.49 4.56 10.71
CA LEU A 82 -11.47 3.35 9.89
C LEU A 82 -10.59 3.52 8.65
N VAL A 83 -10.74 4.65 7.95
CA VAL A 83 -9.96 4.96 6.74
C VAL A 83 -8.47 5.09 7.07
N LEU A 84 -8.15 5.73 8.19
CA LEU A 84 -6.76 5.88 8.65
C LEU A 84 -6.15 4.51 8.96
N TYR A 85 -6.83 3.65 9.72
CA TYR A 85 -6.36 2.29 9.99
C TYR A 85 -6.18 1.48 8.70
N ALA A 86 -7.17 1.49 7.80
CA ALA A 86 -7.09 0.77 6.54
C ALA A 86 -5.92 1.26 5.66
N SER A 87 -5.68 2.58 5.61
CA SER A 87 -4.56 3.16 4.84
C SER A 87 -3.20 2.77 5.41
N VAL A 88 -3.05 2.74 6.74
CA VAL A 88 -1.80 2.34 7.40
C VAL A 88 -1.54 0.83 7.24
N VAL A 89 -2.59 0.00 7.35
CA VAL A 89 -2.50 -1.44 7.06
C VAL A 89 -2.02 -1.67 5.63
N ALA A 90 -2.64 -0.99 4.65
CA ALA A 90 -2.26 -1.12 3.25
C ALA A 90 -0.83 -0.59 2.98
N PHE A 91 -0.44 0.50 3.63
CA PHE A 91 0.92 1.05 3.54
C PHE A 91 1.96 0.02 3.97
N PHE A 92 1.84 -0.57 5.17
CA PHE A 92 2.80 -1.54 5.67
C PHE A 92 2.83 -2.82 4.86
N ALA A 93 1.66 -3.35 4.47
CA ALA A 93 1.58 -4.54 3.65
C ALA A 93 2.23 -4.33 2.26
N ASN A 94 1.98 -3.19 1.63
CA ASN A 94 2.61 -2.87 0.35
C ASN A 94 4.11 -2.62 0.49
N LEU A 95 4.56 -1.97 1.56
CA LEU A 95 5.99 -1.75 1.82
C LEU A 95 6.74 -3.07 1.94
N ALA A 96 6.17 -4.03 2.67
CA ALA A 96 6.71 -5.39 2.74
C ALA A 96 6.78 -6.05 1.36
N ARG A 97 5.71 -5.93 0.57
CA ARG A 97 5.63 -6.48 -0.78
C ARG A 97 6.72 -5.91 -1.70
N GLU A 98 6.94 -4.59 -1.68
CA GLU A 98 7.98 -3.96 -2.51
C GLU A 98 9.39 -4.41 -2.08
N ILE A 99 9.65 -4.59 -0.78
CA ILE A 99 10.92 -5.13 -0.30
C ILE A 99 11.11 -6.60 -0.76
N ILE A 100 10.07 -7.44 -0.70
CA ILE A 100 10.13 -8.82 -1.18
C ILE A 100 10.38 -8.85 -2.69
N LYS A 101 9.76 -7.94 -3.43
CA LYS A 101 10.01 -7.78 -4.86
C LYS A 101 11.46 -7.40 -5.15
N ASP A 102 12.03 -6.47 -4.39
CA ASP A 102 13.44 -6.11 -4.52
C ASP A 102 14.37 -7.31 -4.21
N CYS A 103 13.96 -8.26 -3.35
CA CYS A 103 14.70 -9.50 -3.11
C CYS A 103 14.63 -10.44 -4.32
N GLU A 104 13.45 -10.58 -4.95
CA GLU A 104 13.24 -11.39 -6.16
C GLU A 104 14.04 -10.82 -7.35
N ASP A 105 14.01 -9.49 -7.53
CA ASP A 105 14.62 -8.81 -8.67
C ASP A 105 16.12 -8.49 -8.45
N MET A 106 16.73 -8.86 -7.32
CA MET A 106 18.07 -8.42 -6.93
C MET A 106 19.17 -8.72 -7.97
N GLU A 107 19.07 -9.85 -8.68
CA GLU A 107 20.07 -10.26 -9.69
C GLU A 107 19.86 -9.55 -11.03
N THR A 108 18.65 -9.05 -11.30
CA THR A 108 18.28 -8.43 -12.58
C THR A 108 18.26 -6.90 -12.52
N ASP A 109 18.24 -6.32 -11.31
CA ASP A 109 18.15 -4.88 -11.09
C ASP A 109 19.53 -4.19 -11.30
N GLU A 110 19.85 -3.86 -12.53
CA GLU A 110 21.05 -3.09 -12.86
C GLU A 110 20.86 -1.59 -12.53
N GLY A 111 21.86 -1.00 -11.85
CA GLY A 111 21.90 0.44 -11.58
C GLY A 111 21.01 0.96 -10.44
N ARG A 112 20.34 0.08 -9.70
CA ARG A 112 19.57 0.40 -8.49
C ARG A 112 20.38 0.02 -7.23
N LYS A 113 20.09 0.73 -6.13
CA LYS A 113 20.63 0.39 -4.80
C LYS A 113 19.49 -0.03 -3.88
N THR A 114 18.96 -1.22 -4.14
CA THR A 114 17.82 -1.77 -3.38
C THR A 114 18.21 -2.15 -1.95
N LEU A 115 17.23 -2.34 -1.09
CA LEU A 115 17.47 -2.71 0.30
C LEU A 115 18.25 -4.03 0.43
N PRO A 116 17.88 -5.13 -0.28
CA PRO A 116 18.63 -6.38 -0.20
C PRO A 116 20.10 -6.26 -0.65
N MET A 117 20.41 -5.36 -1.59
CA MET A 117 21.80 -5.08 -1.98
C MET A 117 22.63 -4.41 -0.89
N ARG A 118 21.97 -3.70 0.05
CA ARG A 118 22.66 -2.97 1.14
C ARG A 118 22.82 -3.80 2.40
N ILE A 119 21.80 -4.58 2.79
CA ILE A 119 21.78 -5.30 4.08
C ILE A 119 21.79 -6.83 3.91
N GLY A 120 21.79 -7.32 2.67
CA GLY A 120 21.71 -8.75 2.34
C GLY A 120 20.28 -9.28 2.30
N LEU A 121 20.07 -10.36 1.53
CA LEU A 121 18.75 -10.96 1.29
C LEU A 121 18.03 -11.35 2.58
N MET A 122 18.72 -12.04 3.50
CA MET A 122 18.07 -12.53 4.73
C MET A 122 17.57 -11.39 5.60
N ASN A 123 18.37 -10.33 5.76
CA ASN A 123 17.97 -9.16 6.55
C ASN A 123 16.84 -8.37 5.87
N ALA A 124 16.84 -8.29 4.53
CA ALA A 124 15.77 -7.65 3.78
C ALA A 124 14.46 -8.42 3.92
N ARG A 125 14.48 -9.76 3.82
CA ARG A 125 13.31 -10.62 4.06
C ARG A 125 12.79 -10.49 5.50
N ALA A 126 13.67 -10.47 6.49
CA ALA A 126 13.30 -10.24 7.88
C ALA A 126 12.65 -8.85 8.06
N THR A 127 13.19 -7.80 7.42
CA THR A 127 12.62 -6.45 7.45
C THR A 127 11.23 -6.43 6.81
N ALA A 128 11.05 -7.09 5.67
CA ALA A 128 9.73 -7.23 5.03
C ALA A 128 8.73 -7.91 5.97
N TYR A 129 9.15 -8.99 6.64
CA TYR A 129 8.27 -9.69 7.58
C TYR A 129 7.89 -8.83 8.79
N VAL A 130 8.80 -7.99 9.29
CA VAL A 130 8.48 -7.00 10.35
C VAL A 130 7.39 -6.03 9.89
N PHE A 131 7.40 -5.56 8.64
CA PHE A 131 6.33 -4.72 8.12
C PHE A 131 5.01 -5.48 7.93
N ILE A 132 5.03 -6.76 7.59
CA ILE A 132 3.82 -7.60 7.62
C ILE A 132 3.24 -7.66 9.04
N LEU A 133 4.08 -7.91 10.03
CA LEU A 133 3.64 -7.92 11.44
C LEU A 133 3.10 -6.55 11.87
N ALA A 134 3.73 -5.45 11.46
CA ALA A 134 3.24 -4.10 11.73
C ALA A 134 1.85 -3.86 11.10
N SER A 135 1.62 -4.33 9.88
CA SER A 135 0.30 -4.31 9.24
C SER A 135 -0.74 -5.08 10.05
N MET A 136 -0.40 -6.29 10.51
CA MET A 136 -1.30 -7.13 11.33
C MET A 136 -1.57 -6.52 12.72
N VAL A 137 -0.56 -5.93 13.36
CA VAL A 137 -0.72 -5.21 14.64
C VAL A 137 -1.64 -4.00 14.45
N THR A 138 -1.45 -3.22 13.39
CA THR A 138 -2.33 -2.08 13.07
C THR A 138 -3.78 -2.52 12.86
N LEU A 139 -3.99 -3.64 12.15
CA LEU A 139 -5.31 -4.23 11.97
C LEU A 139 -5.90 -4.69 13.32
N GLY A 140 -5.11 -5.31 14.17
CA GLY A 140 -5.54 -5.69 15.53
C GLY A 140 -5.92 -4.48 16.39
N LEU A 141 -5.17 -3.38 16.30
CA LEU A 141 -5.50 -2.14 16.99
C LEU A 141 -6.82 -1.53 16.48
N ALA A 142 -7.13 -1.64 15.18
CA ALA A 142 -8.41 -1.18 14.63
C ALA A 142 -9.61 -1.90 15.27
N HIS A 143 -9.44 -3.16 15.67
CA HIS A 143 -10.47 -3.95 16.36
C HIS A 143 -10.45 -3.84 17.89
N TYR A 144 -9.32 -3.47 18.48
CA TYR A 144 -9.20 -3.40 19.93
C TYR A 144 -9.47 -2.00 20.50
N THR A 145 -8.94 -0.97 19.87
CA THR A 145 -9.07 0.43 20.32
C THR A 145 -9.70 1.34 19.28
N GLY A 146 -9.88 0.84 18.06
CA GLY A 146 -10.38 1.59 16.91
C GLY A 146 -11.88 1.41 16.68
N PRO A 147 -12.35 1.76 15.48
CA PRO A 147 -13.76 1.83 15.13
C PRO A 147 -14.41 0.47 14.81
N LEU A 148 -13.62 -0.61 14.69
CA LEU A 148 -14.13 -1.93 14.34
C LEU A 148 -14.47 -2.75 15.57
N GLU A 149 -15.57 -3.47 15.52
CA GLU A 149 -15.96 -4.35 16.61
C GLU A 149 -15.09 -5.62 16.66
N TYR A 150 -14.78 -6.06 17.87
CA TYR A 150 -13.89 -7.20 18.10
C TYR A 150 -14.34 -8.49 17.38
N HIS A 151 -15.64 -8.78 17.38
CA HIS A 151 -16.18 -9.98 16.74
C HIS A 151 -16.07 -9.96 15.22
N GLN A 152 -15.96 -8.78 14.60
CA GLN A 152 -15.80 -8.62 13.15
C GLN A 152 -14.38 -8.99 12.67
N MET A 153 -13.42 -9.22 13.57
CA MET A 153 -12.07 -9.68 13.22
C MET A 153 -12.09 -11.00 12.43
N ILE A 154 -13.15 -11.79 12.57
CA ILE A 154 -13.33 -13.06 11.84
C ILE A 154 -13.28 -12.85 10.31
N PHE A 155 -13.75 -11.71 9.79
CA PHE A 155 -13.71 -11.41 8.36
C PHE A 155 -12.27 -11.25 7.84
N HIS A 156 -11.35 -10.82 8.71
CA HIS A 156 -9.93 -10.68 8.36
C HIS A 156 -9.12 -11.96 8.57
N ALA A 157 -9.69 -13.00 9.19
CA ALA A 157 -8.98 -14.23 9.50
C ALA A 157 -8.27 -14.87 8.27
N PRO A 158 -8.87 -14.94 7.06
CA PRO A 158 -8.18 -15.48 5.90
C PRO A 158 -6.95 -14.64 5.48
N ALA A 159 -7.06 -13.31 5.53
CA ALA A 159 -5.95 -12.41 5.23
C ALA A 159 -4.82 -12.56 6.25
N ILE A 160 -5.16 -12.57 7.54
CA ILE A 160 -4.21 -12.77 8.65
C ILE A 160 -3.50 -14.12 8.50
N PHE A 161 -4.23 -15.19 8.22
CA PHE A 161 -3.65 -16.52 8.05
C PHE A 161 -2.62 -16.56 6.91
N ILE A 162 -2.94 -15.99 5.75
CA ILE A 162 -2.03 -15.95 4.61
C ILE A 162 -0.81 -15.09 4.92
N LEU A 163 -0.99 -13.90 5.50
CA LEU A 163 0.11 -13.01 5.85
C LEU A 163 1.01 -13.60 6.95
N PHE A 164 0.45 -14.30 7.92
CA PHE A 164 1.23 -14.96 8.95
C PHE A 164 2.04 -16.14 8.40
N SER A 165 1.48 -16.88 7.42
CA SER A 165 2.15 -18.03 6.79
C SER A 165 3.30 -17.66 5.85
N LEU A 166 3.53 -16.35 5.61
CA LEU A 166 4.62 -15.86 4.75
C LEU A 166 6.03 -16.23 5.26
N ASN A 167 6.17 -16.50 6.56
CA ASN A 167 7.45 -16.91 7.12
C ASN A 167 8.03 -18.15 6.39
N GLY A 168 7.21 -19.12 6.00
CA GLY A 168 7.66 -20.30 5.28
C GLY A 168 8.35 -19.97 3.96
N PRO A 169 7.61 -19.52 2.93
CA PRO A 169 8.20 -19.22 1.61
C PRO A 169 9.29 -18.13 1.68
N LEU A 170 9.12 -17.11 2.51
CA LEU A 170 10.07 -15.99 2.59
C LEU A 170 11.46 -16.42 3.11
N PHE A 171 11.52 -17.21 4.18
CA PHE A 171 12.81 -17.67 4.73
C PHE A 171 13.38 -18.90 4.03
N LEU A 172 12.57 -19.62 3.22
CA LEU A 172 13.04 -20.64 2.29
C LEU A 172 13.59 -20.06 0.97
N GLY A 173 13.41 -18.76 0.73
CA GLY A 173 13.93 -18.09 -0.46
C GLY A 173 12.99 -18.10 -1.67
N ASP A 174 11.73 -18.48 -1.48
CA ASP A 174 10.69 -18.42 -2.52
C ASP A 174 10.01 -17.04 -2.50
N ASP A 175 10.76 -16.01 -2.92
CA ASP A 175 10.32 -14.62 -2.91
C ASP A 175 9.11 -14.39 -3.83
N HIS A 176 9.06 -15.11 -4.95
CA HIS A 176 7.94 -15.05 -5.89
C HIS A 176 6.61 -15.48 -5.23
N LYS A 177 6.62 -16.64 -4.56
CA LYS A 177 5.45 -17.14 -3.83
C LYS A 177 5.09 -16.24 -2.64
N ALA A 178 6.10 -15.73 -1.93
CA ALA A 178 5.87 -14.78 -0.85
C ALA A 178 5.17 -13.52 -1.37
N GLN A 179 5.60 -12.95 -2.50
CA GLN A 179 4.98 -11.79 -3.13
C GLN A 179 3.53 -12.05 -3.54
N GLN A 180 3.23 -13.22 -4.12
CA GLN A 180 1.86 -13.62 -4.48
C GLN A 180 0.97 -13.72 -3.24
N ASN A 181 1.47 -14.32 -2.16
CA ASN A 181 0.72 -14.43 -0.91
C ASN A 181 0.44 -13.05 -0.27
N VAL A 182 1.39 -12.10 -0.32
CA VAL A 182 1.12 -10.73 0.14
C VAL A 182 0.00 -10.08 -0.67
N ARG A 183 0.03 -10.21 -2.01
CA ARG A 183 -1.04 -9.67 -2.88
C ARG A 183 -2.40 -10.27 -2.52
N LEU A 184 -2.45 -11.59 -2.33
CA LEU A 184 -3.68 -12.28 -1.94
C LEU A 184 -4.17 -11.83 -0.56
N GLY A 185 -3.26 -11.72 0.42
CA GLY A 185 -3.58 -11.22 1.76
C GLY A 185 -4.12 -9.78 1.73
N MET A 186 -3.51 -8.89 0.93
CA MET A 186 -4.01 -7.51 0.73
C MET A 186 -5.41 -7.49 0.10
N LEU A 187 -5.66 -8.32 -0.93
CA LEU A 187 -6.97 -8.41 -1.58
C LEU A 187 -8.04 -8.89 -0.59
N LEU A 188 -7.75 -9.96 0.16
CA LEU A 188 -8.68 -10.49 1.16
C LEU A 188 -8.92 -9.49 2.30
N GLY A 189 -7.90 -8.73 2.71
CA GLY A 189 -8.04 -7.67 3.68
C GLY A 189 -8.95 -6.54 3.19
N LEU A 190 -8.80 -6.09 1.95
CA LEU A 190 -9.69 -5.10 1.34
C LEU A 190 -11.13 -5.60 1.22
N LEU A 191 -11.33 -6.85 0.83
CA LEU A 191 -12.67 -7.46 0.78
C LEU A 191 -13.29 -7.54 2.17
N ALA A 192 -12.52 -7.88 3.21
CA ALA A 192 -13.00 -7.89 4.58
C ALA A 192 -13.45 -6.49 5.04
N PHE A 193 -12.67 -5.44 4.78
CA PHE A 193 -13.09 -4.07 5.04
C PHE A 193 -14.37 -3.68 4.29
N ALA A 194 -14.49 -4.06 3.00
CA ALA A 194 -15.69 -3.78 2.22
C ALA A 194 -16.93 -4.47 2.78
N VAL A 195 -16.80 -5.74 3.21
CA VAL A 195 -17.91 -6.47 3.87
C VAL A 195 -18.29 -5.80 5.19
N GLN A 196 -17.32 -5.42 6.03
CA GLN A 196 -17.59 -4.75 7.29
C GLN A 196 -18.36 -3.44 7.11
N VAL A 197 -17.95 -2.61 6.15
CA VAL A 197 -18.65 -1.35 5.85
C VAL A 197 -20.07 -1.58 5.33
N SER A 198 -20.33 -2.71 4.67
CA SER A 198 -21.68 -3.04 4.17
C SER A 198 -22.62 -3.63 5.24
N VAL A 199 -22.07 -4.09 6.36
CA VAL A 199 -22.82 -4.68 7.50
C VAL A 199 -23.05 -3.66 8.62
N LEU A 200 -22.29 -2.56 8.65
CA LEU A 200 -22.48 -1.39 9.53
C LEU A 200 -23.60 -0.48 9.01
#